data_239f0af61e8708de0111f449692a9967
#
_entry.id   239f0af61e8708de0111f449692a9967
#
_cell.length_a   1.000
_cell.length_b   1.000
_cell.length_c   1.000
_cell.angle_alpha   90.00
_cell.angle_beta   90.00
_cell.angle_gamma   90.00
#
_symmetry.space_group_name_H-M   'P 1'
#
loop_
_entity.id
_entity.type
_entity.pdbx_description
1 polymer ?
#
loop_
_entity_poly.entity_id
_entity_poly.type
_entity_poly.pdbx_seq_one_letter_code
_entity_poly.pdbx_strand_id
1 'polypeptide(L)'
;MDLTDTGAVVTGAGNGIGAAIARRLAGAGARVVVNDLDAGAAEAVAAEIGGGGVPGDAASEAGVPPPVAEAGAPLGGIALYVANAGVGVGGGPEAPEADWDLAWQVNVMAHVRAARELVPGWLERGQGRFLTTVSAAGLLTMLGSAPYSVTKHAALAFGEWMSATYGDRGITVQCVCPMGVRTNLLESSGDTGRAILSPEAITPEEVADAVMVGLADGRFLILPHPQVADHYAARADDTDRWLAGMRRLQARVFEGQA
;
A
#
# COMPACT_ATOMS: atom_id res chain seq x y z
N MET A 1 4.57 -19.54 -6.23
CA MET A 1 3.50 -19.12 -7.15
C MET A 1 4.17 -18.83 -8.48
N ASP A 2 3.67 -19.36 -9.56
CA ASP A 2 4.11 -19.03 -10.91
C ASP A 2 3.41 -17.74 -11.35
N LEU A 3 4.19 -16.71 -11.68
CA LEU A 3 3.71 -15.43 -12.20
C LEU A 3 4.00 -15.26 -13.70
N THR A 4 4.50 -16.32 -14.34
CA THR A 4 4.79 -16.30 -15.78
C THR A 4 3.54 -15.84 -16.55
N ASP A 5 3.74 -14.86 -17.41
CA ASP A 5 2.66 -14.23 -18.21
C ASP A 5 1.53 -13.54 -17.42
N THR A 6 1.65 -13.39 -16.10
CA THR A 6 0.67 -12.64 -15.31
C THR A 6 0.78 -11.15 -15.61
N GLY A 7 -0.31 -10.54 -16.09
CA GLY A 7 -0.40 -9.09 -16.24
C GLY A 7 -0.54 -8.41 -14.88
N ALA A 8 0.43 -7.59 -14.50
CA ALA A 8 0.45 -6.89 -13.22
C ALA A 8 0.59 -5.37 -13.40
N VAL A 9 -0.11 -4.60 -12.58
CA VAL A 9 0.05 -3.13 -12.48
C VAL A 9 0.49 -2.80 -11.07
N VAL A 10 1.49 -1.92 -10.93
CA VAL A 10 1.93 -1.39 -9.63
C VAL A 10 1.87 0.13 -9.68
N THR A 11 1.09 0.74 -8.77
CA THR A 11 0.96 2.20 -8.67
C THR A 11 1.95 2.79 -7.67
N GLY A 12 2.39 4.04 -7.88
CA GLY A 12 3.46 4.65 -7.08
C GLY A 12 4.75 3.84 -7.16
N ALA A 13 5.07 3.32 -8.35
CA ALA A 13 6.14 2.36 -8.56
C ALA A 13 7.40 2.94 -9.20
N GLY A 14 7.50 4.27 -9.30
CA GLY A 14 8.73 4.95 -9.70
C GLY A 14 9.83 4.89 -8.64
N ASN A 15 9.49 4.61 -7.37
CA ASN A 15 10.47 4.50 -6.29
C ASN A 15 9.97 3.62 -5.13
N GLY A 16 10.82 3.45 -4.10
CA GLY A 16 10.47 2.85 -2.82
C GLY A 16 9.85 1.45 -2.92
N ILE A 17 8.81 1.21 -2.12
CA ILE A 17 8.15 -0.11 -2.02
C ILE A 17 7.57 -0.53 -3.37
N GLY A 18 6.92 0.38 -4.09
CA GLY A 18 6.30 0.07 -5.38
C GLY A 18 7.33 -0.40 -6.43
N ALA A 19 8.45 0.30 -6.54
CA ALA A 19 9.55 -0.09 -7.43
C ALA A 19 10.14 -1.47 -7.05
N ALA A 20 10.34 -1.72 -5.75
CA ALA A 20 10.84 -3.00 -5.28
C ALA A 20 9.86 -4.15 -5.58
N ILE A 21 8.55 -3.94 -5.38
CA ILE A 21 7.52 -4.92 -5.75
C ILE A 21 7.52 -5.16 -7.26
N ALA A 22 7.56 -4.10 -8.08
CA ALA A 22 7.59 -4.22 -9.54
C ALA A 22 8.78 -5.08 -10.02
N ARG A 23 9.99 -4.86 -9.45
CA ARG A 23 11.18 -5.66 -9.73
C ARG A 23 11.01 -7.14 -9.36
N ARG A 24 10.45 -7.42 -8.17
CA ARG A 24 10.22 -8.81 -7.72
C ARG A 24 9.18 -9.53 -8.60
N LEU A 25 8.10 -8.86 -8.96
CA LEU A 25 7.08 -9.41 -9.85
C LEU A 25 7.64 -9.73 -11.24
N ALA A 26 8.39 -8.80 -11.83
CA ALA A 26 9.05 -9.01 -13.12
C ALA A 26 10.09 -10.15 -13.06
N GLY A 27 10.91 -10.18 -12.01
CA GLY A 27 11.86 -11.25 -11.76
C GLY A 27 11.23 -12.64 -11.58
N ALA A 28 9.94 -12.70 -11.20
CA ALA A 28 9.14 -13.91 -11.13
C ALA A 28 8.35 -14.22 -12.42
N GLY A 29 8.59 -13.49 -13.50
CA GLY A 29 8.00 -13.73 -14.82
C GLY A 29 6.75 -12.94 -15.14
N ALA A 30 6.28 -12.06 -14.24
CA ALA A 30 5.13 -11.20 -14.50
C ALA A 30 5.46 -10.13 -15.56
N ARG A 31 4.46 -9.79 -16.36
CA ARG A 31 4.49 -8.63 -17.25
C ARG A 31 3.96 -7.43 -16.48
N VAL A 32 4.84 -6.49 -16.14
CA VAL A 32 4.54 -5.42 -15.18
C VAL A 32 4.38 -4.07 -15.88
N VAL A 33 3.30 -3.37 -15.55
CA VAL A 33 3.09 -1.95 -15.82
C VAL A 33 3.45 -1.16 -14.57
N VAL A 34 4.39 -0.24 -14.70
CA VAL A 34 4.86 0.69 -13.67
C VAL A 34 4.12 2.00 -13.84
N ASN A 35 3.26 2.35 -12.88
CA ASN A 35 2.57 3.63 -12.88
C ASN A 35 3.12 4.53 -11.76
N ASP A 36 3.37 5.79 -12.08
CA ASP A 36 3.76 6.83 -11.12
C ASP A 36 3.32 8.21 -11.64
N LEU A 37 3.21 9.20 -10.75
CA LEU A 37 3.04 10.61 -11.12
C LEU A 37 4.28 11.16 -11.83
N ASP A 38 5.47 10.71 -11.40
CA ASP A 38 6.74 11.05 -12.03
C ASP A 38 6.98 10.14 -13.25
N ALA A 39 6.80 10.72 -14.43
CA ALA A 39 7.00 10.02 -15.71
C ALA A 39 8.42 9.45 -15.84
N GLY A 40 9.44 10.22 -15.47
CA GLY A 40 10.83 9.80 -15.59
C GLY A 40 11.15 8.62 -14.65
N ALA A 41 10.63 8.64 -13.42
CA ALA A 41 10.78 7.56 -12.47
C ALA A 41 10.05 6.29 -12.92
N ALA A 42 8.83 6.42 -13.44
CA ALA A 42 8.06 5.29 -13.99
C ALA A 42 8.79 4.64 -15.18
N GLU A 43 9.26 5.44 -16.12
CA GLU A 43 10.00 4.97 -17.30
C GLU A 43 11.32 4.30 -16.93
N ALA A 44 12.06 4.86 -15.96
CA ALA A 44 13.34 4.29 -15.53
C ALA A 44 13.17 2.89 -14.92
N VAL A 45 12.22 2.71 -14.03
CA VAL A 45 11.93 1.39 -13.43
C VAL A 45 11.40 0.43 -14.48
N ALA A 46 10.51 0.88 -15.36
CA ALA A 46 9.97 0.06 -16.44
C ALA A 46 11.05 -0.44 -17.40
N ALA A 47 11.98 0.42 -17.82
CA ALA A 47 13.11 0.06 -18.66
C ALA A 47 14.04 -0.97 -18.00
N GLU A 48 14.29 -0.84 -16.69
CA GLU A 48 15.10 -1.78 -15.91
C GLU A 48 14.50 -3.19 -15.91
N ILE A 49 13.18 -3.31 -15.79
CA ILE A 49 12.49 -4.61 -15.66
C ILE A 49 11.94 -5.16 -16.99
N GLY A 50 12.13 -4.45 -18.10
CA GLY A 50 11.53 -4.82 -19.39
C GLY A 50 10.00 -4.70 -19.41
N GLY A 51 9.45 -3.83 -18.58
CA GLY A 51 8.01 -3.57 -18.43
C GLY A 51 7.51 -2.34 -19.18
N GLY A 52 6.27 -1.94 -18.93
CA GLY A 52 5.67 -0.71 -19.45
C GLY A 52 5.68 0.42 -18.43
N GLY A 53 6.24 1.59 -18.77
CA GLY A 53 6.14 2.80 -17.94
C GLY A 53 4.92 3.63 -18.33
N VAL A 54 4.05 3.94 -17.39
CA VAL A 54 2.82 4.71 -17.65
C VAL A 54 2.66 5.80 -16.60
N PRO A 55 2.96 7.06 -16.94
CA PRO A 55 2.70 8.17 -16.05
C PRO A 55 1.20 8.38 -15.85
N GLY A 56 0.80 8.76 -14.63
CA GLY A 56 -0.59 9.08 -14.34
C GLY A 56 -0.93 9.07 -12.86
N ASP A 57 -1.98 9.81 -12.54
CA ASP A 57 -2.50 9.89 -11.18
C ASP A 57 -3.38 8.67 -10.86
N ALA A 58 -2.87 7.79 -10.01
CA ALA A 58 -3.60 6.62 -9.50
C ALA A 58 -4.85 7.00 -8.68
N ALA A 59 -4.91 8.24 -8.17
CA ALA A 59 -6.06 8.78 -7.43
C ALA A 59 -7.07 9.49 -8.34
N SER A 60 -6.90 9.48 -9.65
CA SER A 60 -7.84 10.11 -10.58
C SER A 60 -9.25 9.54 -10.44
N GLU A 61 -10.27 10.35 -10.76
CA GLU A 61 -11.67 9.91 -10.71
C GLU A 61 -12.00 8.78 -11.72
N ALA A 62 -11.19 8.67 -12.77
CA ALA A 62 -11.32 7.61 -13.76
C ALA A 62 -10.99 6.20 -13.21
N GLY A 63 -10.51 6.11 -11.96
CA GLY A 63 -10.10 4.82 -11.37
C GLY A 63 -8.73 4.37 -11.87
N VAL A 64 -8.66 3.25 -12.60
CA VAL A 64 -7.42 2.87 -13.29
C VAL A 64 -7.22 3.85 -14.45
N PRO A 65 -6.13 4.66 -14.47
CA PRO A 65 -5.94 5.62 -15.55
C PRO A 65 -6.02 4.93 -16.92
N PRO A 66 -6.68 5.53 -17.93
CA PRO A 66 -6.84 4.91 -19.24
C PRO A 66 -5.53 4.37 -19.85
N PRO A 67 -4.39 5.08 -19.78
CA PRO A 67 -3.12 4.53 -20.26
C PRO A 67 -2.65 3.27 -19.51
N VAL A 68 -2.98 3.16 -18.22
CA VAL A 68 -2.67 1.94 -17.43
C VAL A 68 -3.55 0.77 -17.85
N ALA A 69 -4.84 1.03 -18.10
CA ALA A 69 -5.78 0.02 -18.59
C ALA A 69 -5.38 -0.42 -20.01
N GLU A 70 -5.03 0.51 -20.88
CA GLU A 70 -4.54 0.23 -22.25
C GLU A 70 -3.24 -0.57 -22.25
N ALA A 71 -2.27 -0.21 -21.39
CA ALA A 71 -1.03 -0.97 -21.24
C ALA A 71 -1.26 -2.38 -20.66
N GLY A 72 -2.31 -2.58 -19.89
CA GLY A 72 -2.74 -3.89 -19.39
C GLY A 72 -3.40 -4.78 -20.46
N ALA A 73 -3.97 -4.21 -21.51
CA ALA A 73 -4.69 -4.97 -22.55
C ALA A 73 -3.80 -6.00 -23.29
N PRO A 74 -2.57 -5.65 -23.77
CA PRO A 74 -1.65 -6.60 -24.39
C PRO A 74 -1.19 -7.72 -23.44
N LEU A 75 -1.38 -7.53 -22.12
CA LEU A 75 -1.04 -8.52 -21.09
C LEU A 75 -2.12 -9.62 -20.94
N GLY A 76 -3.19 -9.61 -21.75
CA GLY A 76 -4.36 -10.47 -21.53
C GLY A 76 -5.26 -9.96 -20.42
N GLY A 77 -5.11 -8.68 -20.06
CA GLY A 77 -5.81 -8.01 -18.97
C GLY A 77 -4.99 -7.98 -17.66
N ILE A 78 -5.41 -7.12 -16.74
CA ILE A 78 -4.80 -6.97 -15.42
C ILE A 78 -5.28 -8.12 -14.53
N ALA A 79 -4.38 -9.03 -14.15
CA ALA A 79 -4.65 -10.14 -13.25
C ALA A 79 -4.24 -9.83 -11.80
N LEU A 80 -3.22 -8.98 -11.62
CA LEU A 80 -2.76 -8.48 -10.33
C LEU A 80 -2.69 -6.94 -10.35
N TYR A 81 -3.38 -6.30 -9.44
CA TYR A 81 -3.28 -4.86 -9.23
C TYR A 81 -2.71 -4.56 -7.85
N VAL A 82 -1.60 -3.86 -7.82
CA VAL A 82 -0.92 -3.42 -6.60
C VAL A 82 -1.21 -1.94 -6.38
N ALA A 83 -2.21 -1.65 -5.55
CA ALA A 83 -2.56 -0.31 -5.11
C ALA A 83 -1.54 0.15 -4.05
N ASN A 84 -0.38 0.61 -4.52
CA ASN A 84 0.74 1.00 -3.64
C ASN A 84 0.88 2.52 -3.53
N ALA A 85 0.44 3.32 -4.49
CA ALA A 85 0.46 4.77 -4.39
C ALA A 85 -0.15 5.24 -3.07
N GLY A 86 0.53 6.13 -2.37
CA GLY A 86 0.11 6.62 -1.07
C GLY A 86 0.85 7.88 -0.65
N VAL A 87 0.23 8.66 0.21
CA VAL A 87 0.81 9.88 0.78
C VAL A 87 0.81 9.81 2.30
N GLY A 88 1.86 10.35 2.90
CA GLY A 88 1.96 10.58 4.33
C GLY A 88 1.63 12.04 4.64
N VAL A 89 0.57 12.26 5.40
CA VAL A 89 0.16 13.58 5.85
C VAL A 89 0.23 13.61 7.36
N GLY A 90 1.00 14.54 7.91
CA GLY A 90 1.14 14.77 9.35
C GLY A 90 0.01 15.60 9.93
N GLY A 91 0.11 15.90 11.22
CA GLY A 91 -0.82 16.76 11.95
C GLY A 91 -1.94 16.02 12.67
N GLY A 92 -2.71 16.80 13.42
CA GLY A 92 -3.88 16.37 14.18
C GLY A 92 -5.19 16.92 13.58
N PRO A 93 -6.19 17.24 14.43
CA PRO A 93 -7.45 17.84 13.97
C PRO A 93 -7.26 19.21 13.30
N GLU A 94 -6.16 19.88 13.61
CA GLU A 94 -5.79 21.20 13.07
C GLU A 94 -5.17 21.13 11.67
N ALA A 95 -4.89 19.94 11.14
CA ALA A 95 -4.36 19.79 9.79
C ALA A 95 -5.34 20.41 8.77
N PRO A 96 -4.84 21.11 7.74
CA PRO A 96 -5.69 21.70 6.71
C PRO A 96 -6.65 20.66 6.08
N GLU A 97 -7.89 21.07 5.78
CA GLU A 97 -8.86 20.19 5.11
C GLU A 97 -8.32 19.64 3.79
N ALA A 98 -7.55 20.45 3.06
CA ALA A 98 -6.90 20.01 1.81
C ALA A 98 -5.94 18.82 2.03
N ASP A 99 -5.28 18.74 3.17
CA ASP A 99 -4.39 17.63 3.52
C ASP A 99 -5.19 16.36 3.87
N TRP A 100 -6.33 16.53 4.57
CA TRP A 100 -7.27 15.46 4.81
C TRP A 100 -7.86 14.92 3.51
N ASP A 101 -8.27 15.81 2.61
CA ASP A 101 -8.81 15.45 1.30
C ASP A 101 -7.77 14.74 0.45
N LEU A 102 -6.54 15.25 0.39
CA LEU A 102 -5.45 14.59 -0.33
C LEU A 102 -5.22 13.17 0.19
N ALA A 103 -5.07 13.02 1.52
CA ALA A 103 -4.89 11.71 2.13
C ALA A 103 -6.05 10.76 1.82
N TRP A 104 -7.29 11.26 1.84
CA TRP A 104 -8.49 10.48 1.53
C TRP A 104 -8.53 10.05 0.07
N GLN A 105 -8.28 10.97 -0.86
CA GLN A 105 -8.31 10.66 -2.29
C GLN A 105 -7.25 9.63 -2.66
N VAL A 106 -6.02 9.78 -2.15
CA VAL A 106 -4.90 8.91 -2.53
C VAL A 106 -4.91 7.59 -1.76
N ASN A 107 -5.07 7.62 -0.42
CA ASN A 107 -4.93 6.42 0.39
C ASN A 107 -6.21 5.56 0.44
N VAL A 108 -7.37 6.10 0.06
CA VAL A 108 -8.67 5.40 0.15
C VAL A 108 -9.36 5.34 -1.20
N MET A 109 -9.71 6.50 -1.77
CA MET A 109 -10.54 6.54 -2.98
C MET A 109 -9.85 5.97 -4.20
N ALA A 110 -8.53 6.06 -4.30
CA ALA A 110 -7.76 5.40 -5.35
C ALA A 110 -8.01 3.88 -5.36
N HIS A 111 -8.02 3.25 -4.19
CA HIS A 111 -8.30 1.80 -4.06
C HIS A 111 -9.75 1.47 -4.45
N VAL A 112 -10.71 2.28 -4.01
CA VAL A 112 -12.14 2.12 -4.33
C VAL A 112 -12.38 2.24 -5.84
N ARG A 113 -11.77 3.25 -6.48
CA ARG A 113 -11.92 3.49 -7.92
C ARG A 113 -11.29 2.37 -8.73
N ALA A 114 -10.07 1.94 -8.38
CA ALA A 114 -9.42 0.81 -9.03
C ALA A 114 -10.24 -0.48 -8.91
N ALA A 115 -10.77 -0.78 -7.73
CA ALA A 115 -11.62 -1.94 -7.52
C ALA A 115 -12.92 -1.87 -8.34
N ARG A 116 -13.55 -0.70 -8.44
CA ARG A 116 -14.75 -0.48 -9.26
C ARG A 116 -14.52 -0.82 -10.72
N GLU A 117 -13.35 -0.50 -11.23
CA GLU A 117 -12.97 -0.76 -12.62
C GLU A 117 -12.61 -2.24 -12.87
N LEU A 118 -11.88 -2.86 -11.93
CA LEU A 118 -11.28 -4.16 -12.15
C LEU A 118 -12.18 -5.35 -11.74
N VAL A 119 -12.93 -5.20 -10.65
CA VAL A 119 -13.70 -6.29 -10.04
C VAL A 119 -14.73 -6.90 -11.02
N PRO A 120 -15.49 -6.15 -11.83
CA PRO A 120 -16.45 -6.75 -12.76
C PRO A 120 -15.78 -7.75 -13.71
N GLY A 121 -14.72 -7.37 -14.39
CA GLY A 121 -13.99 -8.25 -15.30
C GLY A 121 -13.30 -9.43 -14.59
N TRP A 122 -12.87 -9.25 -13.33
CA TRP A 122 -12.34 -10.37 -12.54
C TRP A 122 -13.41 -11.39 -12.15
N LEU A 123 -14.60 -10.91 -11.80
CA LEU A 123 -15.74 -11.80 -11.49
C LEU A 123 -16.19 -12.61 -12.70
N GLU A 124 -16.19 -12.02 -13.90
CA GLU A 124 -16.48 -12.72 -15.15
C GLU A 124 -15.47 -13.83 -15.45
N ARG A 125 -14.19 -13.59 -15.15
CA ARG A 125 -13.11 -14.58 -15.34
C ARG A 125 -12.98 -15.57 -14.17
N GLY A 126 -13.64 -15.32 -13.04
CA GLY A 126 -13.50 -16.11 -11.82
C GLY A 126 -12.12 -16.00 -11.17
N GLN A 127 -11.33 -14.96 -11.49
CA GLN A 127 -10.00 -14.76 -10.91
C GLN A 127 -9.53 -13.31 -10.98
N GLY A 128 -8.89 -12.85 -9.92
CA GLY A 128 -8.24 -11.55 -9.82
C GLY A 128 -7.50 -11.39 -8.50
N ARG A 129 -6.53 -10.50 -8.46
CA ARG A 129 -5.75 -10.23 -7.24
C ARG A 129 -5.63 -8.74 -7.01
N PHE A 130 -6.06 -8.31 -5.84
CA PHE A 130 -5.96 -6.93 -5.36
C PHE A 130 -5.04 -6.88 -4.14
N LEU A 131 -3.85 -6.32 -4.31
CA LEU A 131 -2.91 -6.11 -3.22
C LEU A 131 -2.86 -4.62 -2.91
N THR A 132 -3.02 -4.23 -1.65
CA THR A 132 -2.93 -2.84 -1.23
C THR A 132 -1.83 -2.61 -0.20
N THR A 133 -1.03 -1.57 -0.40
CA THR A 133 -0.06 -1.11 0.60
C THR A 133 -0.77 -0.23 1.62
N VAL A 134 -1.20 -0.86 2.70
CA VAL A 134 -1.82 -0.16 3.83
C VAL A 134 -0.74 0.50 4.68
N SER A 135 -0.40 -0.02 5.79
CA SER A 135 0.61 0.33 6.80
C SER A 135 0.25 -0.34 8.13
N ALA A 136 1.19 -0.55 9.01
CA ALA A 136 0.89 -0.84 10.42
C ALA A 136 0.02 0.24 11.07
N ALA A 137 0.05 1.48 10.57
CA ALA A 137 -0.84 2.56 11.00
C ALA A 137 -2.34 2.28 10.72
N GLY A 138 -2.66 1.36 9.81
CA GLY A 138 -4.04 0.89 9.58
C GLY A 138 -4.51 -0.15 10.58
N LEU A 139 -3.59 -0.84 11.23
CA LEU A 139 -3.87 -1.82 12.29
C LEU A 139 -3.74 -1.23 13.70
N LEU A 140 -2.82 -0.26 13.84
CA LEU A 140 -2.45 0.34 15.12
C LEU A 140 -2.86 1.81 15.17
N THR A 141 -1.94 2.73 15.12
CA THR A 141 -2.15 4.18 14.99
C THR A 141 -0.78 4.82 14.83
N MET A 142 -0.67 5.85 14.02
CA MET A 142 0.56 6.64 13.89
C MET A 142 0.43 7.93 14.68
N LEU A 143 1.26 8.11 15.72
CA LEU A 143 1.30 9.33 16.51
C LEU A 143 1.78 10.51 15.64
N GLY A 144 1.19 11.67 15.81
CA GLY A 144 1.51 12.88 15.05
C GLY A 144 0.96 12.89 13.61
N SER A 145 0.11 11.93 13.25
CA SER A 145 -0.46 11.86 11.90
C SER A 145 -1.88 11.27 11.91
N ALA A 146 -2.86 12.09 12.27
CA ALA A 146 -4.26 11.69 12.31
C ALA A 146 -4.83 11.40 10.92
N PRO A 147 -4.62 12.26 9.88
CA PRO A 147 -5.13 11.98 8.53
C PRO A 147 -4.60 10.66 7.96
N TYR A 148 -3.31 10.39 8.15
CA TYR A 148 -2.70 9.13 7.72
C TYR A 148 -3.28 7.92 8.46
N SER A 149 -3.39 7.99 9.78
CA SER A 149 -3.94 6.90 10.59
C SER A 149 -5.38 6.56 10.19
N VAL A 150 -6.23 7.59 10.04
CA VAL A 150 -7.65 7.42 9.66
C VAL A 150 -7.75 6.80 8.27
N THR A 151 -7.00 7.32 7.30
CA THR A 151 -7.08 6.83 5.91
C THR A 151 -6.51 5.42 5.76
N LYS A 152 -5.45 5.06 6.51
CA LYS A 152 -4.90 3.69 6.47
C LYS A 152 -5.82 2.68 7.18
N HIS A 153 -6.55 3.05 8.24
CA HIS A 153 -7.62 2.22 8.78
C HIS A 153 -8.77 2.04 7.77
N ALA A 154 -9.17 3.10 7.07
CA ALA A 154 -10.20 3.02 6.05
C ALA A 154 -9.78 2.12 4.87
N ALA A 155 -8.52 2.21 4.43
CA ALA A 155 -7.98 1.33 3.38
C ALA A 155 -7.97 -0.14 3.80
N LEU A 156 -7.62 -0.44 5.06
CA LEU A 156 -7.67 -1.79 5.61
C LEU A 156 -9.12 -2.31 5.62
N ALA A 157 -10.05 -1.53 6.18
CA ALA A 157 -11.47 -1.89 6.25
C ALA A 157 -12.06 -2.14 4.86
N PHE A 158 -11.65 -1.36 3.84
CA PHE A 158 -12.05 -1.59 2.47
C PHE A 158 -11.49 -2.92 1.93
N GLY A 159 -10.24 -3.24 2.21
CA GLY A 159 -9.63 -4.53 1.87
C GLY A 159 -10.35 -5.72 2.53
N GLU A 160 -10.67 -5.61 3.83
CA GLU A 160 -11.45 -6.62 4.58
C GLU A 160 -12.83 -6.83 3.96
N TRP A 161 -13.54 -5.73 3.65
CA TRP A 161 -14.85 -5.80 3.01
C TRP A 161 -14.77 -6.48 1.63
N MET A 162 -13.78 -6.13 0.81
CA MET A 162 -13.56 -6.76 -0.49
C MET A 162 -13.26 -8.26 -0.35
N SER A 163 -12.39 -8.63 0.57
CA SER A 163 -12.03 -10.03 0.82
C SER A 163 -13.25 -10.85 1.25
N ALA A 164 -14.04 -10.33 2.19
CA ALA A 164 -15.26 -10.98 2.67
C ALA A 164 -16.34 -11.10 1.57
N THR A 165 -16.41 -10.11 0.66
CA THR A 165 -17.46 -10.05 -0.37
C THR A 165 -17.13 -10.88 -1.61
N TYR A 166 -15.86 -10.92 -2.00
CA TYR A 166 -15.45 -11.48 -3.29
C TYR A 166 -14.50 -12.69 -3.19
N GLY A 167 -14.01 -13.03 -1.99
CA GLY A 167 -13.04 -14.10 -1.79
C GLY A 167 -13.48 -15.43 -2.35
N ASP A 168 -14.70 -15.86 -2.03
CA ASP A 168 -15.27 -17.10 -2.54
C ASP A 168 -15.67 -17.04 -4.04
N ARG A 169 -15.50 -15.87 -4.66
CA ARG A 169 -15.80 -15.64 -6.08
C ARG A 169 -14.51 -15.51 -6.92
N GLY A 170 -13.39 -15.99 -6.40
CA GLY A 170 -12.11 -16.06 -7.10
C GLY A 170 -11.26 -14.79 -7.02
N ILE A 171 -11.61 -13.80 -6.19
CA ILE A 171 -10.80 -12.59 -6.01
C ILE A 171 -10.00 -12.67 -4.72
N THR A 172 -8.69 -12.75 -4.84
CA THR A 172 -7.79 -12.69 -3.68
C THR A 172 -7.47 -11.24 -3.34
N VAL A 173 -7.74 -10.83 -2.09
CA VAL A 173 -7.44 -9.49 -1.59
C VAL A 173 -6.39 -9.60 -0.48
N GLN A 174 -5.35 -8.77 -0.53
CA GLN A 174 -4.24 -8.80 0.42
C GLN A 174 -3.83 -7.38 0.83
N CYS A 175 -3.50 -7.20 2.10
CA CYS A 175 -3.07 -5.93 2.68
C CYS A 175 -1.65 -6.03 3.22
N VAL A 176 -0.73 -5.24 2.67
CA VAL A 176 0.64 -5.12 3.15
C VAL A 176 0.67 -4.05 4.23
N CYS A 177 1.11 -4.40 5.44
CA CYS A 177 1.08 -3.51 6.60
C CYS A 177 2.49 -3.32 7.20
N PRO A 178 3.41 -2.64 6.52
CA PRO A 178 4.75 -2.36 7.04
C PRO A 178 4.70 -1.28 8.13
N MET A 179 5.71 -1.29 9.02
CA MET A 179 6.11 -0.16 9.86
C MET A 179 7.03 0.78 9.07
N GLY A 180 8.13 1.22 9.65
CA GLY A 180 9.13 2.05 8.98
C GLY A 180 9.80 1.33 7.81
N VAL A 181 9.83 1.98 6.64
CA VAL A 181 10.55 1.49 5.46
C VAL A 181 11.42 2.63 4.92
N ARG A 182 12.67 2.36 4.60
CA ARG A 182 13.65 3.35 4.11
C ARG A 182 13.27 3.84 2.73
N THR A 183 12.42 4.86 2.70
CA THR A 183 11.84 5.49 1.50
C THR A 183 11.75 7.00 1.68
N ASN A 184 11.52 7.72 0.60
CA ASN A 184 11.26 9.16 0.63
C ASN A 184 10.08 9.51 1.56
N LEU A 185 9.09 8.62 1.69
CA LEU A 185 7.97 8.80 2.62
C LEU A 185 8.41 8.84 4.07
N LEU A 186 9.35 7.98 4.48
CA LEU A 186 9.93 8.00 5.81
C LEU A 186 10.77 9.27 6.03
N GLU A 187 11.58 9.66 5.05
CA GLU A 187 12.41 10.86 5.13
C GLU A 187 11.56 12.13 5.29
N SER A 188 10.42 12.20 4.61
CA SER A 188 9.48 13.32 4.68
C SER A 188 8.52 13.29 5.88
N SER A 189 8.57 12.24 6.73
CA SER A 189 7.63 12.06 7.85
C SER A 189 7.85 13.00 9.06
N GLY A 190 8.76 13.94 8.95
CA GLY A 190 9.13 14.86 10.04
C GLY A 190 9.93 14.17 11.15
N ASP A 191 10.35 14.93 12.16
CA ASP A 191 11.19 14.42 13.25
C ASP A 191 10.49 13.35 14.09
N THR A 192 9.21 13.57 14.39
CA THR A 192 8.38 12.60 15.13
C THR A 192 8.25 11.28 14.38
N GLY A 193 7.90 11.32 13.10
CA GLY A 193 7.78 10.13 12.26
C GLY A 193 9.10 9.37 12.17
N ARG A 194 10.20 10.07 11.94
CA ARG A 194 11.54 9.47 11.93
C ARG A 194 11.92 8.87 13.28
N ALA A 195 11.66 9.54 14.40
CA ALA A 195 11.99 9.03 15.73
C ALA A 195 11.25 7.73 16.06
N ILE A 196 10.01 7.57 15.57
CA ILE A 196 9.19 6.38 15.81
C ILE A 196 9.55 5.24 14.83
N LEU A 197 9.78 5.56 13.57
CA LEU A 197 9.84 4.56 12.50
C LEU A 197 11.25 4.16 12.07
N SER A 198 12.25 5.06 12.21
CA SER A 198 13.61 4.78 11.71
C SER A 198 14.37 3.69 12.46
N PRO A 199 14.21 3.50 13.79
CA PRO A 199 15.00 2.50 14.52
C PRO A 199 14.83 1.07 14.01
N GLU A 200 13.64 0.73 13.52
CA GLU A 200 13.31 -0.61 13.01
C GLU A 200 12.98 -0.60 11.51
N ALA A 201 13.41 0.44 10.79
CA ALA A 201 13.10 0.57 9.37
C ALA A 201 13.83 -0.47 8.53
N ILE A 202 13.07 -1.24 7.79
CA ILE A 202 13.54 -2.21 6.79
C ILE A 202 13.69 -1.58 5.40
N THR A 203 14.25 -2.31 4.47
CA THR A 203 14.38 -1.85 3.08
C THR A 203 13.09 -2.10 2.28
N PRO A 204 12.87 -1.38 1.17
CA PRO A 204 11.80 -1.69 0.22
C PRO A 204 11.86 -3.13 -0.31
N GLU A 205 13.05 -3.66 -0.50
CA GLU A 205 13.28 -5.04 -0.99
C GLU A 205 12.79 -6.08 0.00
N GLU A 206 13.02 -5.87 1.31
CA GLU A 206 12.49 -6.74 2.38
C GLU A 206 10.96 -6.74 2.41
N VAL A 207 10.32 -5.58 2.15
CA VAL A 207 8.86 -5.51 1.99
C VAL A 207 8.42 -6.30 0.76
N ALA A 208 9.10 -6.12 -0.37
CA ALA A 208 8.77 -6.83 -1.60
C ALA A 208 8.95 -8.35 -1.45
N ASP A 209 9.97 -8.82 -0.73
CA ASP A 209 10.17 -10.24 -0.41
C ASP A 209 9.00 -10.79 0.42
N ALA A 210 8.54 -10.05 1.44
CA ALA A 210 7.35 -10.42 2.21
C ALA A 210 6.08 -10.46 1.34
N VAL A 211 5.95 -9.54 0.39
CA VAL A 211 4.85 -9.53 -0.59
C VAL A 211 4.87 -10.80 -1.44
N MET A 212 6.03 -11.21 -1.96
CA MET A 212 6.14 -12.42 -2.77
C MET A 212 5.74 -13.68 -1.99
N VAL A 213 6.10 -13.77 -0.71
CA VAL A 213 5.66 -14.85 0.19
C VAL A 213 4.14 -14.80 0.38
N GLY A 214 3.58 -13.62 0.67
CA GLY A 214 2.15 -13.44 0.87
C GLY A 214 1.32 -13.75 -0.40
N LEU A 215 1.82 -13.37 -1.57
CA LEU A 215 1.19 -13.73 -2.86
C LEU A 215 1.17 -15.24 -3.09
N ALA A 216 2.17 -15.97 -2.60
CA ALA A 216 2.27 -17.43 -2.78
C ALA A 216 1.34 -18.19 -1.83
N ASP A 217 1.18 -17.74 -0.58
CA ASP A 217 0.35 -18.43 0.42
C ASP A 217 -1.08 -17.90 0.53
N GLY A 218 -1.39 -16.74 -0.08
CA GLY A 218 -2.73 -16.19 -0.15
C GLY A 218 -3.25 -15.54 1.14
N ARG A 219 -2.41 -15.36 2.17
CA ARG A 219 -2.83 -14.71 3.43
C ARG A 219 -3.32 -13.28 3.21
N PHE A 220 -4.33 -12.86 3.97
CA PHE A 220 -4.90 -11.51 3.85
C PHE A 220 -3.92 -10.43 4.35
N LEU A 221 -3.37 -10.59 5.56
CA LEU A 221 -2.39 -9.66 6.11
C LEU A 221 -0.96 -10.11 5.80
N ILE A 222 -0.22 -9.24 5.10
CA ILE A 222 1.21 -9.40 4.88
C ILE A 222 1.92 -8.42 5.82
N LEU A 223 2.63 -8.96 6.79
CA LEU A 223 3.31 -8.19 7.85
C LEU A 223 4.83 -8.29 7.69
N PRO A 224 5.47 -7.34 6.96
CA PRO A 224 6.92 -7.35 6.78
C PRO A 224 7.68 -7.21 8.10
N HIS A 225 7.06 -6.60 9.11
CA HIS A 225 7.55 -6.51 10.48
C HIS A 225 6.74 -7.46 11.36
N PRO A 226 7.29 -8.63 11.75
CA PRO A 226 6.53 -9.64 12.48
C PRO A 226 5.90 -9.16 13.79
N GLN A 227 6.55 -8.22 14.50
CA GLN A 227 6.05 -7.66 15.75
C GLN A 227 4.72 -6.91 15.62
N VAL A 228 4.31 -6.52 14.41
CA VAL A 228 3.00 -5.90 14.17
C VAL A 228 1.87 -6.84 14.55
N ALA A 229 2.02 -8.15 14.36
CA ALA A 229 1.03 -9.14 14.78
C ALA A 229 0.78 -9.10 16.30
N ASP A 230 1.86 -9.07 17.08
CA ASP A 230 1.78 -9.03 18.55
C ASP A 230 1.17 -7.71 19.04
N HIS A 231 1.53 -6.59 18.44
CA HIS A 231 0.97 -5.29 18.77
C HIS A 231 -0.53 -5.22 18.44
N TYR A 232 -0.94 -5.78 17.30
CA TYR A 232 -2.35 -5.82 16.90
C TYR A 232 -3.17 -6.73 17.81
N ALA A 233 -2.64 -7.90 18.19
CA ALA A 233 -3.27 -8.79 19.16
C ALA A 233 -3.41 -8.10 20.54
N ALA A 234 -2.36 -7.45 21.03
CA ALA A 234 -2.39 -6.73 22.31
C ALA A 234 -3.40 -5.56 22.31
N ARG A 235 -3.55 -4.86 21.18
CA ARG A 235 -4.57 -3.82 21.00
C ARG A 235 -5.99 -4.39 21.12
N ALA A 236 -6.23 -5.55 20.53
CA ALA A 236 -7.54 -6.19 20.52
C ALA A 236 -7.88 -6.81 21.90
N ASP A 237 -6.89 -7.36 22.60
CA ASP A 237 -7.04 -7.98 23.90
C ASP A 237 -7.42 -6.97 25.02
N ASP A 238 -6.70 -5.83 25.07
CA ASP A 238 -6.95 -4.74 26.04
C ASP A 238 -6.66 -3.38 25.41
N THR A 239 -7.67 -2.79 24.78
CA THR A 239 -7.57 -1.50 24.10
C THR A 239 -7.20 -0.36 25.05
N ASP A 240 -7.70 -0.36 26.28
CA ASP A 240 -7.40 0.72 27.25
C ASP A 240 -5.95 0.67 27.72
N ARG A 241 -5.43 -0.52 27.98
CA ARG A 241 -4.02 -0.75 28.31
C ARG A 241 -3.12 -0.36 27.14
N TRP A 242 -3.50 -0.72 25.92
CA TRP A 242 -2.76 -0.35 24.70
C TRP A 242 -2.73 1.17 24.52
N LEU A 243 -3.87 1.87 24.65
CA LEU A 243 -3.94 3.34 24.59
C LEU A 243 -3.11 4.01 25.67
N ALA A 244 -3.08 3.45 26.89
CA ALA A 244 -2.19 3.94 27.94
C ALA A 244 -0.71 3.80 27.55
N GLY A 245 -0.35 2.73 26.85
CA GLY A 245 0.99 2.55 26.25
C GLY A 245 1.31 3.60 25.20
N MET A 246 0.36 3.88 24.30
CA MET A 246 0.51 4.89 23.26
C MET A 246 0.68 6.31 23.82
N ARG A 247 -0.05 6.66 24.90
CA ARG A 247 0.14 7.94 25.60
C ARG A 247 1.55 8.06 26.19
N ARG A 248 2.10 6.99 26.77
CA ARG A 248 3.49 7.01 27.27
C ARG A 248 4.51 7.12 26.15
N LEU A 249 4.27 6.48 25.00
CA LEU A 249 5.12 6.62 23.83
C LEU A 249 5.08 8.07 23.30
N GLN A 250 3.88 8.64 23.19
CA GLN A 250 3.70 10.02 22.76
C GLN A 250 4.45 11.00 23.67
N ALA A 251 4.32 10.89 24.99
CA ALA A 251 5.04 11.73 25.94
C ALA A 251 6.56 11.66 25.70
N ARG A 252 7.14 10.47 25.57
CA ARG A 252 8.58 10.30 25.33
C ARG A 252 9.05 10.92 24.02
N VAL A 253 8.24 10.84 22.97
CA VAL A 253 8.64 11.33 21.63
C VAL A 253 8.49 12.84 21.53
N PHE A 254 7.47 13.44 22.16
CA PHE A 254 7.20 14.89 22.06
C PHE A 254 7.86 15.71 23.18
N GLU A 255 8.05 15.15 24.38
CA GLU A 255 8.80 15.84 25.47
C GLU A 255 10.28 16.01 25.14
N GLY A 256 10.84 15.18 24.27
CA GLY A 256 12.21 15.35 23.76
C GLY A 256 12.37 16.46 22.70
N GLN A 257 11.29 17.15 22.34
CA GLN A 257 11.25 18.21 21.33
C GLN A 257 10.92 19.61 21.89
N ALA A 258 10.74 19.76 23.22
CA ALA A 258 10.43 21.01 23.93
C ALA A 258 11.70 21.75 24.41
#